data_a19990a718cc1b53e522497e3382a129
#
_entry.id   a19990a718cc1b53e522497e3382a129
#
_cell.length_a   1.000
_cell.length_b   1.000
_cell.length_c   1.000
_cell.angle_alpha   90.00
_cell.angle_beta   90.00
_cell.angle_gamma   90.00
#
_symmetry.space_group_name_H-M   'P 1'
#
loop_
_entity.id
_entity.type
_entity.pdbx_description
1 polymer ?
#
loop_
_entity_poly.entity_id
_entity_poly.type
_entity_poly.pdbx_seq_one_letter_code
_entity_poly.pdbx_strand_id
1 'polypeptide(L)'
;MTDTRADGVIGPAAPGEPGTATGRPGKSGRFLSLATLRTHWLIGALLVAGLVLRVLALIAYQPALIYVDTLKYLYGASPGSDPLGYLVVLRPLLLVGNLTVVAAVQHLAGLALGAALYVILLRRGTNRWLAALAAAPVLLDAYQVQIEQMIMPDVWFEVLLVAGLGLLLWRPVLSVPVAAVAGLILGSSAPVRQIGELLIFPAALFLLVAMAGTGRVIRTGIALVVAFAVPIVAYCSVSYVRTGHFWLARGQSTVGRVVSAADCATLRLPADVRPLCPTPAEQRFGPDWLEHSKYSPLFSAPIPPGAKRGQLISELTSAIKSHQPLRIAGGIAGDSLRLFSVTRDPSPWIAPIWRWQFQTHYPVYPHWTQLGPGNAIVVGVQTKLFGPFHFSVLKPSYGGPAQVNHPIASFLRSYQLDGGFTPGPLLALFAIAGLAGSVLALLRRGSPRTRALAVGGLLFTGTAVVLLLAPDVFEFSWRYMLPATVTLPPAGVLGFSALLSLGRKAGETPDGPAPGPAAPAS
;
A
#
# COMPACT_ATOMS: atom_id res chain seq x y z
N MET A 1 10.08 -61.39 -60.99
CA MET A 1 10.19 -62.78 -60.49
C MET A 1 9.43 -62.83 -59.20
N THR A 2 8.31 -63.48 -59.30
CA THR A 2 7.57 -64.39 -58.42
C THR A 2 7.16 -63.76 -57.05
N ASP A 3 5.89 -63.36 -56.88
CA ASP A 3 4.69 -64.22 -56.75
C ASP A 3 4.63 -64.84 -55.32
N THR A 4 3.63 -64.49 -54.52
CA THR A 4 2.54 -65.40 -54.19
C THR A 4 1.51 -64.70 -53.20
N ARG A 5 0.24 -64.82 -53.64
CA ARG A 5 -1.00 -64.58 -52.93
C ARG A 5 -1.15 -65.49 -51.73
N ALA A 6 -1.94 -65.00 -50.69
CA ALA A 6 -2.84 -65.87 -49.94
C ALA A 6 -4.05 -65.11 -49.48
N ASP A 7 -5.19 -65.57 -49.93
CA ASP A 7 -6.58 -65.17 -49.58
C ASP A 7 -6.90 -65.55 -48.10
N GLY A 8 -7.76 -64.79 -47.45
CA GLY A 8 -8.25 -65.11 -46.10
C GLY A 8 -9.52 -64.42 -45.69
N VAL A 9 -10.61 -64.97 -46.12
CA VAL A 9 -11.94 -65.16 -45.44
C VAL A 9 -12.54 -63.96 -44.71
N ILE A 10 -13.65 -63.47 -45.29
CA ILE A 10 -14.61 -62.54 -44.69
C ILE A 10 -15.56 -63.34 -43.79
N GLY A 11 -15.61 -62.99 -42.47
CA GLY A 11 -16.63 -63.47 -41.52
C GLY A 11 -17.68 -62.37 -41.25
N PRO A 12 -18.94 -62.74 -40.98
CA PRO A 12 -20.09 -61.79 -40.94
C PRO A 12 -20.06 -60.92 -39.68
N ALA A 13 -20.45 -59.63 -39.83
CA ALA A 13 -20.63 -58.63 -38.79
C ALA A 13 -21.78 -58.97 -37.84
N ALA A 14 -21.53 -58.88 -36.55
CA ALA A 14 -22.53 -58.93 -35.50
C ALA A 14 -23.26 -57.57 -35.38
N PRO A 15 -24.55 -57.54 -35.00
CA PRO A 15 -25.34 -56.31 -34.89
C PRO A 15 -24.89 -55.47 -33.66
N GLY A 16 -24.67 -54.17 -33.89
CA GLY A 16 -24.25 -53.21 -32.88
C GLY A 16 -25.32 -52.99 -31.79
N GLU A 17 -24.87 -53.00 -30.55
CA GLU A 17 -25.65 -52.52 -29.38
C GLU A 17 -25.81 -50.99 -29.43
N PRO A 18 -26.97 -50.45 -28.97
CA PRO A 18 -27.18 -49.00 -28.93
C PRO A 18 -26.31 -48.37 -27.83
N GLY A 19 -25.37 -47.51 -28.25
CA GLY A 19 -24.51 -46.74 -27.35
C GLY A 19 -25.32 -45.89 -26.39
N THR A 20 -25.19 -46.19 -25.10
CA THR A 20 -25.63 -45.32 -24.01
C THR A 20 -24.82 -44.03 -24.04
N ALA A 21 -25.46 -42.93 -24.42
CA ALA A 21 -24.90 -41.59 -24.32
C ALA A 21 -24.61 -41.27 -22.84
N THR A 22 -23.37 -41.44 -22.43
CA THR A 22 -22.90 -40.92 -21.15
C THR A 22 -22.93 -39.38 -21.20
N GLY A 23 -24.02 -38.82 -20.66
CA GLY A 23 -24.14 -37.38 -20.46
C GLY A 23 -22.96 -36.86 -19.67
N ARG A 24 -22.15 -35.98 -20.29
CA ARG A 24 -21.14 -35.19 -19.57
C ARG A 24 -21.89 -34.47 -18.43
N PRO A 25 -21.43 -34.60 -17.17
CA PRO A 25 -22.02 -33.85 -16.08
C PRO A 25 -21.83 -32.37 -16.40
N GLY A 26 -22.94 -31.66 -16.62
CA GLY A 26 -22.98 -30.23 -16.79
C GLY A 26 -22.21 -29.59 -15.65
N LYS A 27 -21.36 -28.60 -15.98
CA LYS A 27 -20.72 -27.71 -14.98
C LYS A 27 -21.85 -26.97 -14.28
N SER A 28 -22.48 -27.60 -13.27
CA SER A 28 -23.36 -26.93 -12.34
C SER A 28 -22.58 -25.79 -11.70
N GLY A 29 -23.01 -24.55 -11.95
CA GLY A 29 -22.49 -23.38 -11.27
C GLY A 29 -22.45 -23.69 -9.77
N ARG A 30 -21.25 -23.70 -9.20
CA ARG A 30 -21.06 -23.85 -7.75
C ARG A 30 -21.64 -22.60 -7.10
N PHE A 31 -22.94 -22.58 -6.85
CA PHE A 31 -23.53 -21.67 -5.87
C PHE A 31 -22.78 -21.87 -4.56
N LEU A 32 -22.39 -20.78 -3.91
CA LEU A 32 -21.76 -20.78 -2.58
C LEU A 32 -22.61 -21.67 -1.67
N SER A 33 -22.11 -22.85 -1.32
CA SER A 33 -22.85 -23.75 -0.47
C SER A 33 -22.94 -23.15 0.94
N LEU A 34 -24.05 -23.38 1.65
CA LEU A 34 -24.22 -22.98 3.07
C LEU A 34 -23.04 -23.47 3.93
N ALA A 35 -22.47 -24.62 3.59
CA ALA A 35 -21.26 -25.15 4.24
C ALA A 35 -20.03 -24.25 4.03
N THR A 36 -19.85 -23.69 2.83
CA THR A 36 -18.77 -22.73 2.53
C THR A 36 -18.96 -21.43 3.33
N LEU A 37 -20.18 -20.90 3.37
CA LEU A 37 -20.50 -19.71 4.18
C LEU A 37 -20.23 -19.94 5.67
N ARG A 38 -20.65 -21.08 6.23
CA ARG A 38 -20.34 -21.44 7.63
C ARG A 38 -18.86 -21.60 7.89
N THR A 39 -18.09 -22.07 6.91
CA THR A 39 -16.63 -22.25 7.04
C THR A 39 -15.90 -20.92 7.06
N HIS A 40 -16.36 -19.92 6.30
CA HIS A 40 -15.70 -18.62 6.10
C HIS A 40 -16.49 -17.45 6.71
N TRP A 41 -17.37 -17.71 7.71
CA TRP A 41 -18.29 -16.73 8.25
C TRP A 41 -17.57 -15.48 8.82
N LEU A 42 -16.37 -15.65 9.45
CA LEU A 42 -15.65 -14.52 10.04
C LEU A 42 -15.22 -13.49 8.99
N ILE A 43 -14.61 -13.94 7.90
CA ILE A 43 -14.25 -12.98 6.83
C ILE A 43 -15.50 -12.39 6.19
N GLY A 44 -16.58 -13.15 6.07
CA GLY A 44 -17.88 -12.62 5.62
C GLY A 44 -18.40 -11.51 6.53
N ALA A 45 -18.37 -11.71 7.84
CA ALA A 45 -18.76 -10.70 8.84
C ALA A 45 -17.86 -9.45 8.78
N LEU A 46 -16.54 -9.62 8.65
CA LEU A 46 -15.59 -8.52 8.50
C LEU A 46 -15.83 -7.71 7.21
N LEU A 47 -16.12 -8.39 6.09
CA LEU A 47 -16.44 -7.71 4.83
C LEU A 47 -17.76 -6.93 4.93
N VAL A 48 -18.78 -7.48 5.59
CA VAL A 48 -20.05 -6.76 5.82
C VAL A 48 -19.84 -5.56 6.73
N ALA A 49 -19.12 -5.69 7.84
CA ALA A 49 -18.80 -4.58 8.72
C ALA A 49 -17.98 -3.50 7.99
N GLY A 50 -16.97 -3.91 7.22
CA GLY A 50 -16.18 -3.01 6.38
C GLY A 50 -17.00 -2.31 5.30
N LEU A 51 -17.97 -3.00 4.69
CA LEU A 51 -18.90 -2.41 3.73
C LEU A 51 -19.79 -1.36 4.40
N VAL A 52 -20.34 -1.65 5.58
CA VAL A 52 -21.16 -0.70 6.34
C VAL A 52 -20.38 0.58 6.65
N LEU A 53 -19.14 0.48 7.15
CA LEU A 53 -18.31 1.65 7.42
C LEU A 53 -18.08 2.51 6.16
N ARG A 54 -17.87 1.89 5.01
CA ARG A 54 -17.65 2.56 3.72
C ARG A 54 -18.91 3.23 3.20
N VAL A 55 -20.05 2.57 3.29
CA VAL A 55 -21.35 3.18 2.96
C VAL A 55 -21.63 4.38 3.85
N LEU A 56 -21.36 4.26 5.15
CA LEU A 56 -21.50 5.40 6.08
C LEU A 56 -20.56 6.54 5.70
N ALA A 57 -19.31 6.28 5.30
CA ALA A 57 -18.37 7.32 4.86
C ALA A 57 -18.85 8.03 3.59
N LEU A 58 -19.37 7.27 2.60
CA LEU A 58 -19.95 7.83 1.37
C LEU A 58 -21.17 8.72 1.64
N ILE A 59 -22.02 8.34 2.62
CA ILE A 59 -23.18 9.16 2.99
C ILE A 59 -22.75 10.38 3.82
N ALA A 60 -21.72 10.20 4.67
CA ALA A 60 -21.27 11.24 5.58
C ALA A 60 -20.64 12.45 4.87
N TYR A 61 -19.91 12.22 3.78
CA TYR A 61 -19.11 13.27 3.13
C TYR A 61 -19.28 13.25 1.62
N GLN A 62 -20.06 14.18 1.08
CA GLN A 62 -20.26 14.31 -0.35
C GLN A 62 -19.66 15.60 -0.90
N PRO A 63 -19.16 15.58 -2.16
CA PRO A 63 -19.08 14.43 -3.08
C PRO A 63 -17.97 13.43 -2.71
N ALA A 64 -16.94 13.87 -2.02
CA ALA A 64 -15.82 13.11 -1.47
C ALA A 64 -14.99 14.04 -0.58
N LEU A 65 -14.03 13.53 0.18
CA LEU A 65 -13.08 14.35 0.91
C LEU A 65 -11.98 14.86 -0.05
N ILE A 66 -11.65 16.15 0.07
CA ILE A 66 -10.62 16.81 -0.74
C ILE A 66 -9.47 17.21 0.18
N TYR A 67 -8.27 16.80 -0.21
CA TYR A 67 -7.02 17.16 0.44
C TYR A 67 -6.19 18.07 -0.47
N VAL A 68 -5.14 18.69 0.07
CA VAL A 68 -4.22 19.55 -0.70
C VAL A 68 -3.73 18.85 -1.97
N ASP A 69 -3.30 17.57 -1.81
CA ASP A 69 -2.80 16.77 -2.93
C ASP A 69 -3.86 16.42 -3.98
N THR A 70 -5.14 16.39 -3.62
CA THR A 70 -6.23 16.13 -4.58
C THR A 70 -6.19 17.15 -5.73
N LEU A 71 -5.83 18.41 -5.43
CA LEU A 71 -5.86 19.49 -6.39
C LEU A 71 -4.86 19.27 -7.53
N LYS A 72 -3.68 18.69 -7.26
CA LYS A 72 -2.71 18.35 -8.30
C LYS A 72 -3.23 17.29 -9.27
N TYR A 73 -4.06 16.36 -8.79
CA TYR A 73 -4.67 15.33 -9.64
C TYR A 73 -5.86 15.87 -10.45
N LEU A 74 -6.63 16.79 -9.89
CA LEU A 74 -7.76 17.41 -10.60
C LEU A 74 -7.33 18.48 -11.61
N TYR A 75 -6.31 19.29 -11.27
CA TYR A 75 -5.93 20.50 -12.01
C TYR A 75 -4.47 20.52 -12.49
N GLY A 76 -3.62 19.63 -11.96
CA GLY A 76 -2.21 19.58 -12.34
C GLY A 76 -2.00 19.08 -13.77
N ALA A 77 -1.11 19.75 -14.48
CA ALA A 77 -0.76 19.41 -15.86
C ALA A 77 0.55 18.62 -15.99
N SER A 78 1.42 18.69 -14.97
CA SER A 78 2.75 18.07 -14.97
C SER A 78 3.14 17.57 -13.59
N PRO A 79 4.03 16.56 -13.49
CA PRO A 79 4.55 16.08 -12.22
C PRO A 79 5.26 17.21 -11.45
N GLY A 80 4.87 17.39 -10.19
CA GLY A 80 5.56 18.27 -9.24
C GLY A 80 6.46 17.47 -8.30
N SER A 81 6.24 17.62 -6.98
CA SER A 81 6.89 16.81 -5.94
C SER A 81 6.52 15.32 -6.00
N ASP A 82 5.35 15.02 -6.56
CA ASP A 82 4.80 13.67 -6.67
C ASP A 82 4.45 13.29 -8.11
N PRO A 83 4.45 11.99 -8.45
CA PRO A 83 4.03 11.50 -9.75
C PRO A 83 2.51 11.60 -9.94
N LEU A 84 2.07 11.60 -11.21
CA LEU A 84 0.67 11.74 -11.61
C LEU A 84 0.04 10.43 -12.14
N GLY A 85 0.63 9.27 -11.88
CA GLY A 85 0.13 7.98 -12.40
C GLY A 85 -1.29 7.64 -11.94
N TYR A 86 -1.74 8.17 -10.80
CA TYR A 86 -3.13 8.05 -10.36
C TYR A 86 -4.15 8.57 -11.39
N LEU A 87 -3.75 9.48 -12.26
CA LEU A 87 -4.62 10.01 -13.34
C LEU A 87 -5.11 8.92 -14.31
N VAL A 88 -4.37 7.82 -14.44
CA VAL A 88 -4.78 6.67 -15.29
C VAL A 88 -6.08 6.05 -14.79
N VAL A 89 -6.34 6.12 -13.48
CA VAL A 89 -7.59 5.63 -12.86
C VAL A 89 -8.60 6.78 -12.70
N LEU A 90 -8.15 7.92 -12.20
CA LEU A 90 -9.02 9.04 -11.88
C LEU A 90 -9.76 9.59 -13.12
N ARG A 91 -9.04 9.79 -14.21
CA ARG A 91 -9.62 10.39 -15.43
C ARG A 91 -10.76 9.56 -16.03
N PRO A 92 -10.62 8.24 -16.27
CA PRO A 92 -11.72 7.40 -16.74
C PRO A 92 -12.92 7.41 -15.81
N LEU A 93 -12.72 7.37 -14.49
CA LEU A 93 -13.82 7.41 -13.53
C LEU A 93 -14.59 8.73 -13.56
N LEU A 94 -13.89 9.84 -13.79
CA LEU A 94 -14.52 11.17 -13.96
C LEU A 94 -15.23 11.35 -15.31
N LEU A 95 -15.00 10.47 -16.30
CA LEU A 95 -15.77 10.46 -17.55
C LEU A 95 -17.13 9.79 -17.39
N VAL A 96 -17.24 8.82 -16.47
CA VAL A 96 -18.48 8.04 -16.25
C VAL A 96 -19.25 8.46 -15.00
N GLY A 97 -18.66 9.32 -14.15
CA GLY A 97 -19.30 9.79 -12.92
C GLY A 97 -18.59 11.01 -12.33
N ASN A 98 -18.82 11.23 -11.05
CA ASN A 98 -18.27 12.34 -10.27
C ASN A 98 -17.33 11.82 -9.17
N LEU A 99 -16.89 12.70 -8.25
CA LEU A 99 -16.01 12.33 -7.15
C LEU A 99 -16.63 11.30 -6.20
N THR A 100 -17.96 11.25 -6.05
CA THR A 100 -18.65 10.21 -5.26
C THR A 100 -18.43 8.82 -5.88
N VAL A 101 -18.48 8.71 -7.21
CA VAL A 101 -18.18 7.46 -7.92
C VAL A 101 -16.72 7.06 -7.72
N VAL A 102 -15.80 8.02 -7.78
CA VAL A 102 -14.37 7.77 -7.52
C VAL A 102 -14.18 7.21 -6.11
N ALA A 103 -14.75 7.86 -5.09
CA ALA A 103 -14.69 7.40 -3.70
C ALA A 103 -15.33 6.01 -3.53
N ALA A 104 -16.49 5.77 -4.15
CA ALA A 104 -17.16 4.46 -4.09
C ALA A 104 -16.29 3.34 -4.67
N VAL A 105 -15.61 3.58 -5.81
CA VAL A 105 -14.69 2.61 -6.41
C VAL A 105 -13.45 2.40 -5.52
N GLN A 106 -12.94 3.44 -4.87
CA GLN A 106 -11.85 3.30 -3.89
C GLN A 106 -12.28 2.44 -2.68
N HIS A 107 -13.49 2.63 -2.18
CA HIS A 107 -14.05 1.79 -1.12
C HIS A 107 -14.22 0.32 -1.54
N LEU A 108 -14.68 0.07 -2.76
CA LEU A 108 -14.73 -1.29 -3.30
C LEU A 108 -13.34 -1.91 -3.44
N ALA A 109 -12.33 -1.11 -3.83
CA ALA A 109 -10.95 -1.55 -3.88
C ALA A 109 -10.42 -1.93 -2.49
N GLY A 110 -10.74 -1.16 -1.43
CA GLY A 110 -10.40 -1.48 -0.04
C GLY A 110 -11.02 -2.80 0.44
N LEU A 111 -12.27 -3.07 0.09
CA LEU A 111 -12.91 -4.37 0.37
C LEU A 111 -12.23 -5.51 -0.39
N ALA A 112 -11.89 -5.27 -1.67
CA ALA A 112 -11.19 -6.26 -2.50
C ALA A 112 -9.78 -6.57 -1.95
N LEU A 113 -9.07 -5.58 -1.38
CA LEU A 113 -7.80 -5.77 -0.69
C LEU A 113 -7.92 -6.74 0.47
N GLY A 114 -8.91 -6.57 1.36
CA GLY A 114 -9.14 -7.48 2.47
C GLY A 114 -9.44 -8.90 2.01
N ALA A 115 -10.30 -9.05 0.99
CA ALA A 115 -10.61 -10.35 0.39
C ALA A 115 -9.38 -10.99 -0.27
N ALA A 116 -8.55 -10.20 -0.99
CA ALA A 116 -7.34 -10.68 -1.64
C ALA A 116 -6.31 -11.17 -0.62
N LEU A 117 -6.05 -10.41 0.44
CA LEU A 117 -5.14 -10.83 1.52
C LEU A 117 -5.59 -12.15 2.16
N TYR A 118 -6.88 -12.27 2.47
CA TYR A 118 -7.45 -13.50 2.99
C TYR A 118 -7.20 -14.70 2.07
N VAL A 119 -7.49 -14.55 0.76
CA VAL A 119 -7.29 -15.61 -0.23
C VAL A 119 -5.81 -15.97 -0.39
N ILE A 120 -4.92 -14.98 -0.46
CA ILE A 120 -3.47 -15.19 -0.57
C ILE A 120 -2.97 -16.03 0.61
N LEU A 121 -3.36 -15.67 1.83
CA LEU A 121 -2.95 -16.38 3.05
C LEU A 121 -3.48 -17.81 3.09
N LEU A 122 -4.76 -18.04 2.75
CA LEU A 122 -5.32 -19.39 2.67
C LEU A 122 -4.58 -20.25 1.63
N ARG A 123 -4.26 -19.69 0.46
CA ARG A 123 -3.51 -20.41 -0.58
C ARG A 123 -2.09 -20.79 -0.11
N ARG A 124 -1.51 -20.03 0.81
CA ARG A 124 -0.23 -20.38 1.46
C ARG A 124 -0.40 -21.39 2.59
N GLY A 125 -1.61 -21.81 2.89
CA GLY A 125 -1.91 -22.84 3.89
C GLY A 125 -1.95 -22.33 5.33
N THR A 126 -2.22 -21.02 5.53
CA THR A 126 -2.48 -20.49 6.87
C THR A 126 -3.88 -20.87 7.36
N ASN A 127 -4.09 -20.86 8.68
CA ASN A 127 -5.39 -21.05 9.27
C ASN A 127 -6.36 -19.92 8.86
N ARG A 128 -7.63 -20.28 8.57
CA ARG A 128 -8.66 -19.31 8.14
C ARG A 128 -8.91 -18.18 9.15
N TRP A 129 -8.80 -18.45 10.44
CA TRP A 129 -8.99 -17.46 11.49
C TRP A 129 -7.85 -16.43 11.48
N LEU A 130 -6.60 -16.91 11.36
CA LEU A 130 -5.42 -16.05 11.22
C LEU A 130 -5.46 -15.24 9.93
N ALA A 131 -5.89 -15.84 8.83
CA ALA A 131 -6.06 -15.15 7.56
C ALA A 131 -7.13 -14.03 7.65
N ALA A 132 -8.26 -14.28 8.33
CA ALA A 132 -9.27 -13.27 8.58
C ALA A 132 -8.77 -12.16 9.52
N LEU A 133 -8.01 -12.51 10.58
CA LEU A 133 -7.36 -11.53 11.46
C LEU A 133 -6.40 -10.62 10.69
N ALA A 134 -5.63 -11.17 9.75
CA ALA A 134 -4.72 -10.36 8.92
C ALA A 134 -5.45 -9.43 7.94
N ALA A 135 -6.68 -9.75 7.54
CA ALA A 135 -7.51 -8.90 6.69
C ALA A 135 -8.27 -7.81 7.47
N ALA A 136 -8.48 -8.01 8.78
CA ALA A 136 -9.28 -7.11 9.62
C ALA A 136 -8.77 -5.65 9.60
N PRO A 137 -7.46 -5.35 9.68
CA PRO A 137 -6.96 -3.99 9.65
C PRO A 137 -7.40 -3.22 8.40
N VAL A 138 -7.20 -3.74 7.19
CA VAL A 138 -7.60 -3.03 5.97
C VAL A 138 -9.11 -2.89 5.83
N LEU A 139 -9.90 -3.78 6.47
CA LEU A 139 -11.36 -3.75 6.41
C LEU A 139 -11.98 -2.78 7.41
N LEU A 140 -11.42 -2.65 8.62
CA LEU A 140 -12.04 -1.98 9.74
C LEU A 140 -11.31 -0.72 10.22
N ASP A 141 -10.03 -0.51 9.88
CA ASP A 141 -9.29 0.68 10.33
C ASP A 141 -9.92 1.95 9.74
N ALA A 142 -10.38 2.84 10.61
CA ALA A 142 -11.08 4.06 10.23
C ALA A 142 -10.19 5.05 9.46
N TYR A 143 -8.85 5.01 9.65
CA TYR A 143 -7.93 5.82 8.85
C TYR A 143 -7.84 5.28 7.42
N GLN A 144 -7.92 3.97 7.24
CA GLN A 144 -8.02 3.35 5.91
C GLN A 144 -9.33 3.75 5.23
N VAL A 145 -10.47 3.67 5.93
CA VAL A 145 -11.77 4.07 5.39
C VAL A 145 -11.77 5.56 5.02
N GLN A 146 -11.15 6.41 5.83
CA GLN A 146 -11.06 7.84 5.54
C GLN A 146 -10.22 8.14 4.31
N ILE A 147 -9.06 7.49 4.14
CA ILE A 147 -8.22 7.72 2.95
C ILE A 147 -8.90 7.21 1.67
N GLU A 148 -9.72 6.17 1.78
CA GLU A 148 -10.56 5.69 0.67
C GLU A 148 -11.65 6.70 0.28
N GLN A 149 -12.15 7.51 1.24
CA GLN A 149 -13.11 8.59 0.96
C GLN A 149 -12.43 9.83 0.36
N MET A 150 -11.11 9.97 0.51
CA MET A 150 -10.33 11.05 -0.10
C MET A 150 -9.97 10.73 -1.55
N ILE A 151 -9.94 11.74 -2.40
CA ILE A 151 -9.47 11.58 -3.79
C ILE A 151 -7.94 11.59 -3.80
N MET A 152 -7.37 10.40 -3.54
CA MET A 152 -5.95 10.19 -3.29
C MET A 152 -5.45 8.88 -3.92
N PRO A 153 -4.15 8.77 -4.24
CA PRO A 153 -3.57 7.61 -4.91
C PRO A 153 -3.35 6.40 -3.98
N ASP A 154 -3.49 6.57 -2.67
CA ASP A 154 -3.03 5.62 -1.65
C ASP A 154 -3.63 4.22 -1.81
N VAL A 155 -4.94 4.13 -1.98
CA VAL A 155 -5.66 2.84 -2.15
C VAL A 155 -5.19 2.11 -3.41
N TRP A 156 -4.95 2.85 -4.50
CA TRP A 156 -4.48 2.26 -5.75
C TRP A 156 -3.05 1.76 -5.66
N PHE A 157 -2.21 2.46 -4.89
CA PHE A 157 -0.90 1.97 -4.53
C PHE A 157 -0.98 0.63 -3.77
N GLU A 158 -1.86 0.53 -2.76
CA GLU A 158 -2.07 -0.69 -2.00
C GLU A 158 -2.61 -1.84 -2.86
N VAL A 159 -3.51 -1.55 -3.82
CA VAL A 159 -4.01 -2.54 -4.79
C VAL A 159 -2.87 -3.13 -5.62
N LEU A 160 -2.02 -2.27 -6.19
CA LEU A 160 -0.87 -2.71 -6.98
C LEU A 160 0.13 -3.49 -6.12
N LEU A 161 0.38 -3.03 -4.90
CA LEU A 161 1.24 -3.68 -3.93
C LEU A 161 0.75 -5.10 -3.62
N VAL A 162 -0.48 -5.24 -3.16
CA VAL A 162 -1.06 -6.56 -2.76
C VAL A 162 -1.19 -7.48 -3.96
N ALA A 163 -1.56 -6.97 -5.14
CA ALA A 163 -1.63 -7.76 -6.36
C ALA A 163 -0.25 -8.31 -6.76
N GLY A 164 0.78 -7.47 -6.76
CA GLY A 164 2.14 -7.87 -7.10
C GLY A 164 2.74 -8.87 -6.11
N LEU A 165 2.63 -8.59 -4.80
CA LEU A 165 3.06 -9.53 -3.74
C LEU A 165 2.27 -10.83 -3.78
N GLY A 166 0.96 -10.75 -4.02
CA GLY A 166 0.08 -11.90 -4.17
C GLY A 166 0.50 -12.81 -5.32
N LEU A 167 0.88 -12.26 -6.47
CA LEU A 167 1.38 -13.02 -7.61
C LEU A 167 2.70 -13.72 -7.31
N LEU A 168 3.63 -13.05 -6.62
CA LEU A 168 4.88 -13.68 -6.17
C LEU A 168 4.62 -14.88 -5.25
N LEU A 169 3.55 -14.83 -4.48
CA LEU A 169 3.14 -15.88 -3.55
C LEU A 169 2.11 -16.85 -4.13
N TRP A 170 1.61 -16.65 -5.37
CA TRP A 170 0.45 -17.42 -5.86
C TRP A 170 0.73 -18.89 -6.07
N ARG A 171 1.95 -19.25 -6.46
CA ARG A 171 2.38 -20.63 -6.70
C ARG A 171 3.60 -20.99 -5.85
N PRO A 172 3.78 -22.27 -5.49
CA PRO A 172 4.98 -22.73 -4.77
C PRO A 172 6.27 -22.50 -5.55
N VAL A 173 6.21 -22.66 -6.88
CA VAL A 173 7.33 -22.42 -7.79
C VAL A 173 6.96 -21.26 -8.71
N LEU A 174 7.78 -20.22 -8.68
CA LEU A 174 7.59 -19.04 -9.51
C LEU A 174 8.08 -19.30 -10.94
N SER A 175 7.23 -19.06 -11.92
CA SER A 175 7.60 -19.10 -13.34
C SER A 175 8.03 -17.72 -13.84
N VAL A 176 8.84 -17.70 -14.90
CA VAL A 176 9.32 -16.46 -15.53
C VAL A 176 8.17 -15.52 -15.93
N PRO A 177 7.08 -15.97 -16.59
CA PRO A 177 5.97 -15.08 -16.92
C PRO A 177 5.28 -14.49 -15.69
N VAL A 178 5.08 -15.28 -14.63
CA VAL A 178 4.46 -14.79 -13.39
C VAL A 178 5.35 -13.74 -12.70
N ALA A 179 6.66 -13.94 -12.69
CA ALA A 179 7.61 -12.95 -12.17
C ALA A 179 7.58 -11.65 -12.99
N ALA A 180 7.51 -11.75 -14.33
CA ALA A 180 7.38 -10.58 -15.18
C ALA A 180 6.09 -9.81 -14.92
N VAL A 181 4.94 -10.49 -14.82
CA VAL A 181 3.66 -9.84 -14.49
C VAL A 181 3.69 -9.21 -13.09
N ALA A 182 4.26 -9.90 -12.10
CA ALA A 182 4.44 -9.34 -10.76
C ALA A 182 5.34 -8.09 -10.79
N GLY A 183 6.45 -8.15 -11.54
CA GLY A 183 7.34 -7.01 -11.76
C GLY A 183 6.62 -5.83 -12.40
N LEU A 184 5.86 -6.07 -13.45
CA LEU A 184 5.07 -5.04 -14.15
C LEU A 184 4.08 -4.35 -13.19
N ILE A 185 3.34 -5.12 -12.40
CA ILE A 185 2.36 -4.59 -11.44
C ILE A 185 3.06 -3.80 -10.32
N LEU A 186 4.13 -4.35 -9.72
CA LEU A 186 4.88 -3.64 -8.68
C LEU A 186 5.53 -2.37 -9.24
N GLY A 187 6.11 -2.42 -10.44
CA GLY A 187 6.67 -1.25 -11.10
C GLY A 187 5.63 -0.18 -11.43
N SER A 188 4.39 -0.57 -11.74
CA SER A 188 3.28 0.36 -11.97
C SER A 188 2.87 1.14 -10.70
N SER A 189 3.27 0.69 -9.53
CA SER A 189 3.03 1.41 -8.27
C SER A 189 3.89 2.67 -8.13
N ALA A 190 5.07 2.73 -8.77
CA ALA A 190 5.98 3.87 -8.68
C ALA A 190 5.43 5.15 -9.33
N PRO A 191 4.83 5.14 -10.53
CA PRO A 191 4.10 6.28 -11.06
C PRO A 191 2.87 6.71 -10.22
N VAL A 192 2.31 5.82 -9.40
CA VAL A 192 1.18 6.14 -8.52
C VAL A 192 1.66 6.80 -7.24
N ARG A 193 2.71 6.24 -6.61
CA ARG A 193 3.43 6.84 -5.48
C ARG A 193 4.91 6.52 -5.60
N GLN A 194 5.76 7.55 -5.57
CA GLN A 194 7.20 7.42 -5.83
C GLN A 194 7.87 6.32 -5.00
N ILE A 195 7.42 6.09 -3.76
CA ILE A 195 7.94 5.02 -2.89
C ILE A 195 7.85 3.62 -3.52
N GLY A 196 6.95 3.43 -4.49
CA GLY A 196 6.81 2.18 -5.23
C GLY A 196 8.09 1.74 -5.95
N GLU A 197 9.00 2.66 -6.29
CA GLU A 197 10.29 2.31 -6.91
C GLU A 197 11.16 1.41 -6.02
N LEU A 198 10.98 1.49 -4.71
CA LEU A 198 11.74 0.71 -3.74
C LEU A 198 11.23 -0.73 -3.56
N LEU A 199 10.06 -1.06 -4.09
CA LEU A 199 9.47 -2.41 -3.97
C LEU A 199 10.27 -3.48 -4.71
N ILE A 200 11.16 -3.09 -5.62
CA ILE A 200 12.08 -4.01 -6.29
C ILE A 200 12.99 -4.73 -5.29
N PHE A 201 13.44 -4.06 -4.21
CA PHE A 201 14.36 -4.65 -3.24
C PHE A 201 13.77 -5.84 -2.48
N PRO A 202 12.60 -5.74 -1.80
CA PRO A 202 12.00 -6.89 -1.13
C PRO A 202 11.58 -7.97 -2.12
N ALA A 203 11.14 -7.63 -3.34
CA ALA A 203 10.79 -8.60 -4.37
C ALA A 203 12.02 -9.37 -4.90
N ALA A 204 13.14 -8.69 -5.14
CA ALA A 204 14.39 -9.33 -5.54
C ALA A 204 14.96 -10.23 -4.42
N LEU A 205 14.97 -9.74 -3.17
CA LEU A 205 15.39 -10.53 -2.02
C LEU A 205 14.54 -11.80 -1.85
N PHE A 206 13.21 -11.66 -2.02
CA PHE A 206 12.30 -12.81 -2.02
C PHE A 206 12.72 -13.85 -3.07
N LEU A 207 13.01 -13.45 -4.32
CA LEU A 207 13.44 -14.38 -5.35
C LEU A 207 14.75 -15.09 -5.00
N LEU A 208 15.73 -14.34 -4.50
CA LEU A 208 17.02 -14.90 -4.09
C LEU A 208 16.86 -15.98 -3.01
N VAL A 209 15.99 -15.72 -2.00
CA VAL A 209 15.76 -16.68 -0.91
C VAL A 209 14.84 -17.83 -1.34
N ALA A 210 13.76 -17.55 -2.07
CA ALA A 210 12.77 -18.55 -2.48
C ALA A 210 13.34 -19.55 -3.49
N MET A 211 14.18 -19.08 -4.42
CA MET A 211 14.72 -19.87 -5.54
C MET A 211 16.21 -20.19 -5.37
N ALA A 212 16.78 -20.03 -4.17
CA ALA A 212 18.17 -20.34 -3.88
C ALA A 212 18.51 -21.78 -4.33
N GLY A 213 19.63 -21.91 -5.05
CA GLY A 213 20.10 -23.20 -5.58
C GLY A 213 19.42 -23.65 -6.88
N THR A 214 18.51 -22.85 -7.46
CA THR A 214 17.90 -23.16 -8.76
C THR A 214 18.57 -22.35 -9.88
N GLY A 215 18.94 -22.98 -11.00
CA GLY A 215 19.46 -22.26 -12.17
C GLY A 215 18.46 -21.30 -12.84
N ARG A 216 17.22 -21.28 -12.36
CA ARG A 216 16.14 -20.41 -12.87
C ARG A 216 16.12 -19.02 -12.20
N VAL A 217 16.78 -18.84 -11.05
CA VAL A 217 16.75 -17.58 -10.28
C VAL A 217 17.15 -16.38 -11.12
N ILE A 218 18.19 -16.51 -11.95
CA ILE A 218 18.71 -15.43 -12.79
C ILE A 218 17.67 -15.01 -13.84
N ARG A 219 17.12 -15.97 -14.60
CA ARG A 219 16.11 -15.67 -15.64
C ARG A 219 14.85 -15.06 -15.05
N THR A 220 14.39 -15.59 -13.93
CA THR A 220 13.21 -15.10 -13.22
C THR A 220 13.46 -13.71 -12.63
N GLY A 221 14.67 -13.48 -12.09
CA GLY A 221 15.10 -12.18 -11.58
C GLY A 221 15.19 -11.11 -12.66
N ILE A 222 15.82 -11.43 -13.79
CA ILE A 222 15.90 -10.52 -14.94
C ILE A 222 14.49 -10.16 -15.43
N ALA A 223 13.60 -11.16 -15.58
CA ALA A 223 12.22 -10.91 -16.01
C ALA A 223 11.45 -10.00 -15.04
N LEU A 224 11.61 -10.19 -13.73
CA LEU A 224 11.03 -9.32 -12.71
C LEU A 224 11.55 -7.89 -12.85
N VAL A 225 12.88 -7.71 -12.88
CA VAL A 225 13.52 -6.38 -12.89
C VAL A 225 13.20 -5.62 -14.18
N VAL A 226 13.32 -6.28 -15.33
CA VAL A 226 13.01 -5.65 -16.63
C VAL A 226 11.53 -5.25 -16.68
N ALA A 227 10.61 -6.14 -16.31
CA ALA A 227 9.19 -5.84 -16.32
C ALA A 227 8.82 -4.75 -15.29
N PHE A 228 9.49 -4.72 -14.14
CA PHE A 228 9.35 -3.65 -13.14
C PHE A 228 9.78 -2.28 -13.69
N ALA A 229 10.85 -2.23 -14.46
CA ALA A 229 11.35 -0.98 -15.04
C ALA A 229 10.43 -0.43 -16.14
N VAL A 230 9.70 -1.28 -16.88
CA VAL A 230 8.87 -0.87 -18.03
C VAL A 230 7.90 0.28 -17.70
N PRO A 231 7.00 0.21 -16.70
CA PRO A 231 6.06 1.30 -16.41
C PRO A 231 6.75 2.56 -15.89
N ILE A 232 7.89 2.42 -15.19
CA ILE A 232 8.68 3.55 -14.69
C ILE A 232 9.29 4.30 -15.87
N VAL A 233 9.96 3.58 -16.78
CA VAL A 233 10.58 4.15 -17.97
C VAL A 233 9.53 4.78 -18.88
N ALA A 234 8.41 4.09 -19.10
CA ALA A 234 7.30 4.62 -19.90
C ALA A 234 6.76 5.94 -19.31
N TYR A 235 6.55 6.00 -18.00
CA TYR A 235 6.12 7.22 -17.33
C TYR A 235 7.16 8.35 -17.43
N CYS A 236 8.44 8.05 -17.16
CA CYS A 236 9.53 9.02 -17.27
C CYS A 236 9.70 9.54 -18.71
N SER A 237 9.47 8.70 -19.72
CA SER A 237 9.48 9.11 -21.13
C SER A 237 8.35 10.10 -21.45
N VAL A 238 7.13 9.84 -20.95
CA VAL A 238 6.02 10.79 -21.07
C VAL A 238 6.31 12.10 -20.32
N SER A 239 6.91 12.01 -19.13
CA SER A 239 7.34 13.18 -18.36
C SER A 239 8.37 14.00 -19.15
N TYR A 240 9.35 13.34 -19.76
CA TYR A 240 10.38 14.00 -20.58
C TYR A 240 9.77 14.76 -21.77
N VAL A 241 8.86 14.14 -22.50
CA VAL A 241 8.17 14.80 -23.63
C VAL A 241 7.38 16.03 -23.18
N ARG A 242 6.81 16.02 -21.97
CA ARG A 242 5.97 17.10 -21.45
C ARG A 242 6.74 18.22 -20.74
N THR A 243 7.85 17.88 -20.10
CA THR A 243 8.54 18.79 -19.16
C THR A 243 10.02 19.00 -19.49
N GLY A 244 10.58 18.24 -20.43
CA GLY A 244 12.03 18.20 -20.71
C GLY A 244 12.84 17.41 -19.67
N HIS A 245 12.20 16.78 -18.68
CA HIS A 245 12.89 16.07 -17.60
C HIS A 245 12.48 14.60 -17.53
N PHE A 246 13.47 13.71 -17.56
CA PHE A 246 13.27 12.27 -17.44
C PHE A 246 13.27 11.86 -15.95
N TRP A 247 12.11 11.98 -15.29
CA TRP A 247 11.92 11.67 -13.89
C TRP A 247 10.50 11.19 -13.58
N LEU A 248 10.31 10.47 -12.45
CA LEU A 248 8.99 10.15 -11.90
C LEU A 248 8.32 11.40 -11.33
N ALA A 249 9.08 12.15 -10.53
CA ALA A 249 8.70 13.41 -9.93
C ALA A 249 9.98 14.18 -9.58
N ARG A 250 9.84 15.47 -9.21
CA ARG A 250 10.98 16.29 -8.74
C ARG A 250 11.60 15.71 -7.46
N GLY A 251 10.86 14.90 -6.72
CA GLY A 251 11.21 14.36 -5.41
C GLY A 251 10.89 15.34 -4.28
N GLN A 252 10.84 14.78 -3.09
CA GLN A 252 10.66 15.53 -1.84
C GLN A 252 12.02 16.04 -1.36
N SER A 253 12.03 17.20 -0.73
CA SER A 253 13.24 17.73 -0.11
C SER A 253 13.50 17.05 1.23
N THR A 254 14.75 16.77 1.55
CA THR A 254 15.17 16.21 2.84
C THR A 254 15.64 17.28 3.83
N VAL A 255 15.54 18.57 3.47
CA VAL A 255 16.04 19.68 4.28
C VAL A 255 15.41 19.67 5.67
N GLY A 256 14.08 19.62 5.73
CA GLY A 256 13.34 19.60 6.99
C GLY A 256 13.77 18.44 7.90
N ARG A 257 13.90 17.23 7.36
CA ARG A 257 14.38 16.05 8.09
C ARG A 257 15.78 16.23 8.64
N VAL A 258 16.71 16.68 7.80
CA VAL A 258 18.11 16.87 8.18
C VAL A 258 18.23 17.90 9.30
N VAL A 259 17.54 19.03 9.14
CA VAL A 259 17.61 20.14 10.09
C VAL A 259 16.88 19.81 11.40
N SER A 260 15.78 19.04 11.36
CA SER A 260 15.07 18.61 12.56
C SER A 260 15.91 17.70 13.47
N ALA A 261 16.87 16.97 12.91
CA ALA A 261 17.75 16.08 13.65
C ALA A 261 19.05 16.75 14.16
N ALA A 262 19.30 18.01 13.78
CA ALA A 262 20.55 18.70 14.03
C ALA A 262 20.77 19.00 15.52
N ASP A 263 22.00 18.81 15.98
CA ASP A 263 22.50 19.36 17.22
C ASP A 263 23.36 20.59 16.91
N CYS A 264 22.75 21.75 16.90
CA CYS A 264 23.35 23.01 16.50
C CYS A 264 24.48 23.47 17.47
N ALA A 265 24.45 22.97 18.70
CA ALA A 265 25.45 23.34 19.69
C ALA A 265 26.82 22.69 19.41
N THR A 266 26.79 21.49 18.81
CA THR A 266 28.03 20.74 18.52
C THR A 266 28.60 21.01 17.14
N LEU A 267 27.87 21.74 16.27
CA LEU A 267 28.30 22.07 14.92
C LEU A 267 29.13 23.36 14.87
N ARG A 268 30.25 23.29 14.19
CA ARG A 268 31.04 24.48 13.83
C ARG A 268 30.48 25.09 12.55
N LEU A 269 29.54 26.01 12.71
CA LEU A 269 28.88 26.69 11.58
C LEU A 269 29.43 28.10 11.39
N PRO A 270 29.62 28.56 10.15
CA PRO A 270 29.88 29.96 9.84
C PRO A 270 28.86 30.91 10.46
N ALA A 271 29.24 32.15 10.72
CA ALA A 271 28.40 33.12 11.42
C ALA A 271 27.11 33.47 10.65
N ASP A 272 27.13 33.38 9.32
CA ASP A 272 26.02 33.62 8.42
C ASP A 272 25.07 32.40 8.27
N VAL A 273 25.57 31.19 8.53
CA VAL A 273 24.79 29.94 8.51
C VAL A 273 24.13 29.66 9.85
N ARG A 274 24.81 29.99 10.95
CA ARG A 274 24.36 29.69 12.33
C ARG A 274 22.92 30.13 12.63
N PRO A 275 22.43 31.34 12.20
CA PRO A 275 21.04 31.76 12.47
C PRO A 275 19.97 30.89 11.83
N LEU A 276 20.30 30.09 10.81
CA LEU A 276 19.37 29.15 10.16
C LEU A 276 19.19 27.85 10.94
N CYS A 277 20.06 27.58 11.93
CA CYS A 277 20.01 26.36 12.72
C CYS A 277 18.91 26.48 13.79
N PRO A 278 17.90 25.58 13.80
CA PRO A 278 16.78 25.69 14.71
C PRO A 278 17.17 25.41 16.17
N THR A 279 16.47 26.04 17.08
CA THR A 279 16.49 25.71 18.49
C THR A 279 15.83 24.36 18.75
N PRO A 280 16.11 23.69 19.90
CA PRO A 280 15.39 22.46 20.28
C PRO A 280 13.87 22.63 20.36
N ALA A 281 13.38 23.83 20.70
CA ALA A 281 11.95 24.14 20.73
C ALA A 281 11.34 24.17 19.31
N GLU A 282 12.05 24.74 18.35
CA GLU A 282 11.63 24.80 16.94
C GLU A 282 11.71 23.43 16.26
N GLN A 283 12.71 22.60 16.59
CA GLN A 283 12.82 21.23 16.07
C GLN A 283 11.62 20.36 16.41
N ARG A 284 10.98 20.63 17.57
CA ARG A 284 9.77 19.90 17.98
C ARG A 284 8.59 20.10 17.03
N PHE A 285 8.56 21.14 16.20
CA PHE A 285 7.52 21.33 15.18
C PHE A 285 7.64 20.35 14.00
N GLY A 286 8.75 19.62 13.91
CA GLY A 286 8.97 18.55 12.95
C GLY A 286 9.45 19.02 11.58
N PRO A 287 9.81 18.04 10.71
CA PRO A 287 10.39 18.31 9.39
C PRO A 287 9.51 19.19 8.49
N ASP A 288 8.21 18.90 8.41
CA ASP A 288 7.26 19.64 7.56
C ASP A 288 7.21 21.13 7.93
N TRP A 289 7.12 21.44 9.23
CA TRP A 289 7.11 22.83 9.66
C TRP A 289 8.44 23.54 9.36
N LEU A 290 9.58 22.87 9.62
CA LEU A 290 10.89 23.46 9.36
C LEU A 290 11.08 23.78 7.88
N GLU A 291 10.52 22.97 6.98
CA GLU A 291 10.70 23.12 5.55
C GLU A 291 9.68 24.07 4.88
N HIS A 292 8.47 24.21 5.42
CA HIS A 292 7.39 24.93 4.76
C HIS A 292 6.87 26.17 5.52
N SER A 293 7.15 26.30 6.81
CA SER A 293 6.67 27.45 7.58
C SER A 293 7.52 28.69 7.36
N LYS A 294 6.86 29.81 7.05
CA LYS A 294 7.51 31.13 6.98
C LYS A 294 8.13 31.56 8.31
N TYR A 295 7.74 30.95 9.42
CA TYR A 295 8.25 31.22 10.77
C TYR A 295 9.44 30.33 11.12
N SER A 296 9.73 29.32 10.32
CA SER A 296 10.92 28.48 10.48
C SER A 296 12.21 29.32 10.35
N PRO A 297 13.24 29.06 11.12
CA PRO A 297 14.52 29.79 11.00
C PRO A 297 15.12 29.69 9.60
N LEU A 298 14.81 28.63 8.85
CA LEU A 298 15.23 28.49 7.45
C LEU A 298 14.73 29.64 6.57
N PHE A 299 13.61 30.26 6.92
CA PHE A 299 12.96 31.34 6.14
C PHE A 299 12.93 32.67 6.88
N SER A 300 12.79 32.68 8.20
CA SER A 300 12.65 33.89 9.03
C SER A 300 13.99 34.49 9.48
N ALA A 301 15.05 33.66 9.63
CA ALA A 301 16.33 34.16 10.09
C ALA A 301 16.91 35.23 9.14
N PRO A 302 17.51 36.30 9.66
CA PRO A 302 18.20 37.30 8.85
C PRO A 302 19.41 36.67 8.16
N ILE A 303 19.66 37.08 6.92
CA ILE A 303 20.84 36.68 6.15
C ILE A 303 21.64 37.92 5.74
N PRO A 304 22.98 37.79 5.60
CA PRO A 304 23.82 38.91 5.17
C PRO A 304 23.42 39.47 3.81
N PRO A 305 23.63 40.78 3.58
CA PRO A 305 23.40 41.39 2.28
C PRO A 305 24.19 40.69 1.17
N GLY A 306 23.52 40.34 0.07
CA GLY A 306 24.11 39.61 -1.06
C GLY A 306 24.19 38.10 -0.93
N ALA A 307 23.96 37.53 0.24
CA ALA A 307 23.91 36.08 0.42
C ALA A 307 22.62 35.47 -0.16
N LYS A 308 22.73 34.29 -0.71
CA LYS A 308 21.57 33.52 -1.22
C LYS A 308 21.12 32.52 -0.17
N ARG A 309 19.91 32.67 0.37
CA ARG A 309 19.33 31.80 1.40
C ARG A 309 19.45 30.30 1.06
N GLY A 310 19.18 29.92 -0.18
CA GLY A 310 19.30 28.50 -0.61
C GLY A 310 20.74 27.97 -0.52
N GLN A 311 21.75 28.79 -0.71
CA GLN A 311 23.16 28.38 -0.53
C GLN A 311 23.48 28.14 0.95
N LEU A 312 23.05 29.04 1.84
CA LEU A 312 23.25 28.91 3.28
C LEU A 312 22.51 27.68 3.84
N ILE A 313 21.28 27.40 3.36
CA ILE A 313 20.54 26.17 3.71
C ILE A 313 21.27 24.93 3.22
N SER A 314 21.84 24.97 2.01
CA SER A 314 22.62 23.86 1.45
C SER A 314 23.89 23.61 2.28
N GLU A 315 24.57 24.66 2.70
CA GLU A 315 25.75 24.58 3.56
C GLU A 315 25.42 24.02 4.94
N LEU A 316 24.34 24.51 5.58
CA LEU A 316 23.84 23.96 6.84
C LEU A 316 23.55 22.46 6.73
N THR A 317 22.74 22.07 5.73
CA THR A 317 22.37 20.66 5.56
C THR A 317 23.56 19.77 5.22
N SER A 318 24.54 20.27 4.46
CA SER A 318 25.78 19.56 4.18
C SER A 318 26.60 19.34 5.45
N ALA A 319 26.74 20.37 6.29
CA ALA A 319 27.42 20.26 7.57
C ALA A 319 26.77 19.24 8.51
N ILE A 320 25.42 19.23 8.59
CA ILE A 320 24.69 18.26 9.41
C ILE A 320 24.89 16.83 8.86
N LYS A 321 24.73 16.63 7.56
CA LYS A 321 24.89 15.30 6.92
C LYS A 321 26.28 14.73 7.12
N SER A 322 27.33 15.55 7.05
CA SER A 322 28.70 15.09 7.19
C SER A 322 29.11 14.81 8.64
N HIS A 323 28.61 15.60 9.61
CA HIS A 323 29.02 15.48 11.00
C HIS A 323 28.06 14.71 11.89
N GLN A 324 26.77 14.61 11.52
CA GLN A 324 25.72 14.03 12.37
C GLN A 324 24.83 12.99 11.65
N PRO A 325 25.36 12.08 10.80
CA PRO A 325 24.53 11.13 10.03
C PRO A 325 23.74 10.18 10.93
N LEU A 326 24.29 9.78 12.08
CA LEU A 326 23.60 8.88 13.02
C LEU A 326 22.41 9.56 13.70
N ARG A 327 22.45 10.89 13.92
CA ARG A 327 21.30 11.61 14.46
C ARG A 327 20.14 11.65 13.44
N ILE A 328 20.46 11.86 12.16
CA ILE A 328 19.47 11.79 11.08
C ILE A 328 18.84 10.39 11.02
N ALA A 329 19.67 9.34 11.01
CA ALA A 329 19.20 7.95 11.01
C ALA A 329 18.35 7.63 12.25
N GLY A 330 18.78 8.11 13.43
CA GLY A 330 18.00 7.98 14.68
C GLY A 330 16.65 8.67 14.62
N GLY A 331 16.57 9.86 14.01
CA GLY A 331 15.30 10.57 13.78
C GLY A 331 14.34 9.80 12.86
N ILE A 332 14.86 9.25 11.76
CA ILE A 332 14.08 8.41 10.83
C ILE A 332 13.56 7.16 11.54
N ALA A 333 14.44 6.43 12.23
CA ALA A 333 14.04 5.23 12.97
C ALA A 333 13.03 5.54 14.08
N GLY A 334 13.24 6.63 14.83
CA GLY A 334 12.33 7.05 15.89
C GLY A 334 10.93 7.38 15.38
N ASP A 335 10.83 8.04 14.23
CA ASP A 335 9.53 8.35 13.62
C ASP A 335 8.85 7.08 13.10
N SER A 336 9.56 6.18 12.42
CA SER A 336 9.01 4.90 11.97
C SER A 336 8.50 4.03 13.13
N LEU A 337 9.13 4.10 14.31
CA LEU A 337 8.69 3.38 15.50
C LEU A 337 7.39 3.95 16.10
N ARG A 338 6.98 5.19 15.76
CA ARG A 338 5.72 5.77 16.23
C ARG A 338 4.48 4.98 15.81
N LEU A 339 4.57 4.25 14.68
CA LEU A 339 3.49 3.34 14.26
C LEU A 339 3.10 2.35 15.36
N PHE A 340 4.07 1.93 16.17
CA PHE A 340 3.89 0.92 17.22
C PHE A 340 3.44 1.51 18.57
N SER A 341 3.20 2.82 18.63
CA SER A 341 2.68 3.49 19.83
C SER A 341 1.28 3.01 20.18
N VAL A 342 0.96 3.01 21.48
CA VAL A 342 -0.37 2.66 21.99
C VAL A 342 -1.44 3.65 21.49
N THR A 343 -1.09 4.92 21.44
CA THR A 343 -1.97 6.00 20.98
C THR A 343 -1.39 6.64 19.72
N ARG A 344 -2.27 7.10 18.85
CA ARG A 344 -1.89 7.99 17.75
C ARG A 344 -1.92 9.42 18.29
N ASP A 345 -0.78 9.85 18.82
CA ASP A 345 -0.64 11.15 19.47
C ASP A 345 -0.92 12.30 18.49
N PRO A 346 -1.82 13.24 18.85
CA PRO A 346 -2.06 14.47 18.10
C PRO A 346 -0.94 15.52 18.27
N SER A 347 0.27 15.10 18.60
CA SER A 347 1.43 15.98 18.77
C SER A 347 1.55 16.98 17.61
N PRO A 348 1.69 18.28 17.88
CA PRO A 348 1.86 19.30 16.85
C PRO A 348 3.16 19.14 16.04
N TRP A 349 4.05 18.28 16.49
CA TRP A 349 5.34 17.96 15.88
C TRP A 349 5.24 16.99 14.68
N ILE A 350 4.10 16.35 14.51
CA ILE A 350 3.82 15.40 13.44
C ILE A 350 2.84 16.10 12.51
N ALA A 351 2.97 15.89 11.19
CA ALA A 351 1.99 16.41 10.23
C ALA A 351 0.59 16.21 10.80
N PRO A 352 -0.20 17.29 11.00
CA PRO A 352 -1.29 17.30 11.96
C PRO A 352 -2.24 16.12 11.79
N ILE A 353 -2.31 15.23 12.76
CA ILE A 353 -3.11 14.00 12.70
C ILE A 353 -4.58 14.27 12.37
N TRP A 354 -5.11 15.43 12.77
CA TRP A 354 -6.49 15.81 12.49
C TRP A 354 -6.82 15.82 10.98
N ARG A 355 -5.84 15.98 10.12
CA ARG A 355 -6.01 15.86 8.66
C ARG A 355 -6.45 14.46 8.22
N TRP A 356 -6.09 13.47 9.02
CA TRP A 356 -6.36 12.05 8.78
C TRP A 356 -7.45 11.52 9.72
N GLN A 357 -8.25 12.41 10.29
CA GLN A 357 -9.36 12.08 11.17
C GLN A 357 -10.67 12.60 10.58
N PHE A 358 -11.72 11.79 10.65
CA PHE A 358 -13.07 12.22 10.31
C PHE A 358 -13.43 13.45 11.13
N GLN A 359 -14.02 14.45 10.48
CA GLN A 359 -14.46 15.70 11.12
C GLN A 359 -15.98 15.73 11.15
N THR A 360 -16.56 16.43 12.13
CA THR A 360 -18.03 16.63 12.21
C THR A 360 -18.54 17.65 11.19
N HIS A 361 -17.64 18.35 10.51
CA HIS A 361 -17.90 19.32 9.45
C HIS A 361 -17.06 18.97 8.23
N TYR A 362 -17.37 19.55 7.07
CA TYR A 362 -16.55 19.34 5.88
C TYR A 362 -15.17 19.95 6.09
N PRO A 363 -14.08 19.16 6.00
CA PRO A 363 -12.74 19.66 6.27
C PRO A 363 -12.28 20.63 5.17
N VAL A 364 -11.79 21.79 5.60
CA VAL A 364 -11.18 22.79 4.73
C VAL A 364 -9.72 23.00 5.12
N TYR A 365 -8.89 23.25 4.13
CA TYR A 365 -7.46 23.46 4.33
C TYR A 365 -7.16 24.91 3.98
N PRO A 366 -6.81 25.80 4.94
CA PRO A 366 -6.50 27.20 4.70
C PRO A 366 -5.57 27.35 3.49
N HIS A 367 -5.84 28.31 2.63
CA HIS A 367 -5.14 28.60 1.38
C HIS A 367 -5.33 27.57 0.24
N TRP A 368 -5.96 26.41 0.48
CA TRP A 368 -6.13 25.39 -0.56
C TRP A 368 -7.60 25.05 -0.83
N THR A 369 -8.42 24.98 0.21
CA THR A 369 -9.84 24.65 0.09
C THR A 369 -10.63 25.49 1.07
N GLN A 370 -11.75 26.06 0.61
CA GLN A 370 -12.67 26.85 1.40
C GLN A 370 -14.12 26.47 1.04
N LEU A 371 -15.07 26.78 1.90
CA LEU A 371 -16.49 26.73 1.56
C LEU A 371 -16.97 28.13 1.22
N GLY A 372 -17.51 28.29 0.02
CA GLY A 372 -18.20 29.50 -0.43
C GLY A 372 -19.70 29.47 -0.11
N PRO A 373 -20.45 30.45 -0.62
CA PRO A 373 -21.91 30.51 -0.47
C PRO A 373 -22.56 29.19 -0.93
N GLY A 374 -23.57 28.72 -0.19
CA GLY A 374 -24.25 27.46 -0.49
C GLY A 374 -23.37 26.21 -0.38
N ASN A 375 -22.32 26.26 0.45
CA ASN A 375 -21.33 25.20 0.63
C ASN A 375 -20.57 24.82 -0.66
N ALA A 376 -20.49 25.73 -1.62
CA ALA A 376 -19.66 25.51 -2.81
C ALA A 376 -18.21 25.26 -2.41
N ILE A 377 -17.61 24.18 -2.91
CA ILE A 377 -16.20 23.89 -2.65
C ILE A 377 -15.36 24.82 -3.51
N VAL A 378 -14.64 25.73 -2.87
CA VAL A 378 -13.72 26.67 -3.53
C VAL A 378 -12.30 26.17 -3.33
N VAL A 379 -11.59 25.98 -4.42
CA VAL A 379 -10.23 25.44 -4.44
C VAL A 379 -9.23 26.47 -4.93
N GLY A 380 -8.10 26.54 -4.27
CA GLY A 380 -6.98 27.34 -4.67
C GLY A 380 -6.11 26.60 -5.69
N VAL A 381 -5.99 27.13 -6.89
CA VAL A 381 -5.20 26.52 -7.96
C VAL A 381 -4.03 27.43 -8.30
N GLN A 382 -2.81 26.90 -8.24
CA GLN A 382 -1.63 27.54 -8.80
C GLN A 382 -1.41 27.05 -10.24
N THR A 383 -1.50 27.95 -11.20
CA THR A 383 -1.31 27.63 -12.61
C THR A 383 0.17 27.39 -12.98
N LYS A 384 1.09 27.95 -12.19
CA LYS A 384 2.55 27.75 -12.30
C LYS A 384 3.14 27.59 -10.89
N LEU A 385 4.28 26.92 -10.77
CA LEU A 385 4.92 26.53 -9.50
C LEU A 385 5.16 27.70 -8.52
N PHE A 386 5.13 28.94 -8.98
CA PHE A 386 5.27 30.18 -8.20
C PHE A 386 4.39 31.32 -8.78
N GLY A 387 3.35 30.98 -9.53
CA GLY A 387 2.42 31.94 -10.07
C GLY A 387 1.36 32.39 -9.06
N PRO A 388 0.54 33.41 -9.41
CA PRO A 388 -0.51 33.88 -8.53
C PRO A 388 -1.48 32.75 -8.18
N PHE A 389 -1.93 32.75 -6.93
CA PHE A 389 -2.87 31.78 -6.39
C PHE A 389 -4.28 32.23 -6.78
N HIS A 390 -4.97 31.42 -7.57
CA HIS A 390 -6.34 31.71 -8.02
C HIS A 390 -7.32 30.77 -7.30
N PHE A 391 -8.40 31.35 -6.79
CA PHE A 391 -9.51 30.58 -6.24
C PHE A 391 -10.57 30.35 -7.31
N SER A 392 -11.03 29.11 -7.45
CA SER A 392 -12.13 28.75 -8.33
C SER A 392 -13.08 27.78 -7.64
N VAL A 393 -14.35 27.84 -8.01
CA VAL A 393 -15.33 26.86 -7.57
C VAL A 393 -14.98 25.51 -8.21
N LEU A 394 -15.05 24.44 -7.41
CA LEU A 394 -14.90 23.08 -7.93
C LEU A 394 -15.94 22.84 -9.03
N LYS A 395 -15.50 22.27 -10.16
CA LYS A 395 -16.38 22.04 -11.30
C LYS A 395 -17.66 21.31 -10.88
N PRO A 396 -18.86 21.75 -11.31
CA PRO A 396 -20.14 21.08 -10.96
C PRO A 396 -20.15 19.60 -11.36
N SER A 397 -19.48 19.23 -12.46
CA SER A 397 -19.30 17.83 -12.90
C SER A 397 -18.57 16.95 -11.90
N TYR A 398 -17.88 17.53 -10.91
CA TYR A 398 -17.19 16.78 -9.85
C TYR A 398 -18.09 16.46 -8.67
N GLY A 399 -19.37 16.91 -8.62
CA GLY A 399 -20.34 16.44 -7.65
C GLY A 399 -21.09 17.50 -6.83
N GLY A 400 -20.92 18.79 -7.19
CA GLY A 400 -21.67 19.88 -6.55
C GLY A 400 -21.11 20.32 -5.18
N PRO A 401 -21.93 21.02 -4.38
CA PRO A 401 -21.51 21.57 -3.09
C PRO A 401 -21.18 20.50 -2.05
N ALA A 402 -20.39 20.89 -1.05
CA ALA A 402 -20.06 20.02 0.07
C ALA A 402 -21.33 19.73 0.91
N GLN A 403 -21.53 18.46 1.23
CA GLN A 403 -22.59 18.02 2.14
C GLN A 403 -21.99 17.14 3.22
N VAL A 404 -22.44 17.33 4.46
CA VAL A 404 -22.06 16.51 5.61
C VAL A 404 -23.32 16.03 6.30
N ASN A 405 -23.40 14.72 6.49
CA ASN A 405 -24.39 14.12 7.37
C ASN A 405 -23.81 14.11 8.79
N HIS A 406 -24.13 15.13 9.60
CA HIS A 406 -23.56 15.34 10.93
C HIS A 406 -23.68 14.14 11.89
N PRO A 407 -24.84 13.45 12.02
CA PRO A 407 -24.95 12.25 12.85
C PRO A 407 -23.97 11.15 12.45
N ILE A 408 -23.88 10.84 11.15
CA ILE A 408 -22.99 9.80 10.65
C ILE A 408 -21.51 10.23 10.76
N ALA A 409 -21.20 11.48 10.45
CA ALA A 409 -19.85 12.02 10.60
C ALA A 409 -19.37 11.97 12.07
N SER A 410 -20.27 12.29 13.03
CA SER A 410 -19.98 12.18 14.46
C SER A 410 -19.74 10.72 14.87
N PHE A 411 -20.54 9.78 14.38
CA PHE A 411 -20.32 8.35 14.61
C PHE A 411 -18.96 7.89 14.07
N LEU A 412 -18.64 8.22 12.84
CA LEU A 412 -17.35 7.81 12.21
C LEU A 412 -16.17 8.42 12.96
N ARG A 413 -16.28 9.67 13.44
CA ARG A 413 -15.26 10.31 14.24
C ARG A 413 -15.09 9.61 15.60
N SER A 414 -16.17 9.34 16.32
CA SER A 414 -16.12 8.62 17.59
C SER A 414 -15.54 7.21 17.37
N TYR A 415 -16.02 6.48 16.37
CA TYR A 415 -15.46 5.18 16.00
C TYR A 415 -13.94 5.26 15.80
N GLN A 416 -13.46 6.25 15.04
CA GLN A 416 -12.03 6.41 14.75
C GLN A 416 -11.21 6.74 16.00
N LEU A 417 -11.72 7.59 16.89
CA LEU A 417 -10.97 8.06 18.05
C LEU A 417 -11.04 7.07 19.23
N ASP A 418 -12.14 6.30 19.34
CA ASP A 418 -12.42 5.40 20.45
C ASP A 418 -12.00 3.95 20.18
N GLY A 419 -11.06 3.73 19.24
CA GLY A 419 -10.45 2.42 19.01
C GLY A 419 -10.78 1.76 17.68
N GLY A 420 -11.47 2.42 16.75
CA GLY A 420 -11.71 1.96 15.37
C GLY A 420 -10.47 2.06 14.48
N PHE A 421 -9.29 1.87 15.05
CA PHE A 421 -8.01 1.81 14.34
C PHE A 421 -7.20 0.61 14.82
N THR A 422 -6.26 0.17 13.99
CA THR A 422 -5.39 -0.95 14.35
C THR A 422 -4.39 -0.50 15.41
N PRO A 423 -4.40 -1.09 16.62
CA PRO A 423 -3.48 -0.70 17.70
C PRO A 423 -2.02 -0.91 17.32
N GLY A 424 -1.16 0.06 17.61
CA GLY A 424 0.28 -0.03 17.35
C GLY A 424 0.95 -1.27 17.95
N PRO A 425 0.66 -1.66 19.21
CA PRO A 425 1.18 -2.90 19.79
C PRO A 425 0.80 -4.16 19.01
N LEU A 426 -0.39 -4.23 18.42
CA LEU A 426 -0.78 -5.35 17.57
C LEU A 426 0.04 -5.38 16.26
N LEU A 427 0.31 -4.22 15.67
CA LEU A 427 1.21 -4.12 14.50
C LEU A 427 2.63 -4.52 14.88
N ALA A 428 3.11 -4.16 16.09
CA ALA A 428 4.41 -4.61 16.60
C ALA A 428 4.48 -6.13 16.75
N LEU A 429 3.43 -6.76 17.30
CA LEU A 429 3.34 -8.22 17.39
C LEU A 429 3.40 -8.88 16.01
N PHE A 430 2.69 -8.34 15.01
CA PHE A 430 2.77 -8.82 13.64
C PHE A 430 4.18 -8.64 13.05
N ALA A 431 4.84 -7.51 13.29
CA ALA A 431 6.20 -7.25 12.82
C ALA A 431 7.19 -8.26 13.44
N ILE A 432 7.14 -8.47 14.75
CA ILE A 432 8.00 -9.41 15.48
C ILE A 432 7.73 -10.85 15.01
N ALA A 433 6.46 -11.26 14.95
CA ALA A 433 6.09 -12.60 14.50
C ALA A 433 6.50 -12.83 13.03
N GLY A 434 6.35 -11.81 12.16
CA GLY A 434 6.77 -11.85 10.77
C GLY A 434 8.28 -12.04 10.63
N LEU A 435 9.06 -11.19 11.27
CA LEU A 435 10.52 -11.22 11.18
C LEU A 435 11.10 -12.44 11.92
N ALA A 436 10.90 -12.50 13.23
CA ALA A 436 11.51 -13.52 14.06
C ALA A 436 10.99 -14.93 13.70
N GLY A 437 9.68 -15.05 13.44
CA GLY A 437 9.07 -16.31 13.03
C GLY A 437 9.64 -16.83 11.71
N SER A 438 9.77 -15.96 10.73
CA SER A 438 10.33 -16.34 9.43
C SER A 438 11.81 -16.67 9.49
N VAL A 439 12.62 -15.87 10.19
CA VAL A 439 14.07 -16.10 10.34
C VAL A 439 14.33 -17.42 11.08
N LEU A 440 13.68 -17.64 12.23
CA LEU A 440 13.84 -18.87 13.01
C LEU A 440 13.42 -20.12 12.21
N ALA A 441 12.32 -20.02 11.44
CA ALA A 441 11.86 -21.13 10.61
C ALA A 441 12.86 -21.46 9.48
N LEU A 442 13.52 -20.47 8.90
CA LEU A 442 14.56 -20.68 7.89
C LEU A 442 15.84 -21.26 8.48
N LEU A 443 16.29 -20.76 9.65
CA LEU A 443 17.49 -21.25 10.34
C LEU A 443 17.35 -22.70 10.77
N ARG A 444 16.15 -23.11 11.23
CA ARG A 444 15.88 -24.49 11.63
C ARG A 444 15.63 -25.46 10.47
N ARG A 445 15.79 -25.02 9.23
CA ARG A 445 15.66 -25.83 8.01
C ARG A 445 14.41 -26.72 8.00
N GLY A 446 13.25 -26.14 8.32
CA GLY A 446 11.97 -26.82 8.35
C GLY A 446 11.54 -27.40 6.99
N SER A 447 10.37 -28.03 6.96
CA SER A 447 9.79 -28.63 5.77
C SER A 447 9.67 -27.63 4.60
N PRO A 448 9.50 -28.08 3.35
CA PRO A 448 9.24 -27.19 2.20
C PRO A 448 8.06 -26.24 2.44
N ARG A 449 7.01 -26.69 3.16
CA ARG A 449 5.87 -25.85 3.56
C ARG A 449 6.31 -24.76 4.55
N THR A 450 7.07 -25.13 5.58
CA THR A 450 7.62 -24.18 6.56
C THR A 450 8.44 -23.11 5.87
N ARG A 451 9.34 -23.51 4.96
CA ARG A 451 10.16 -22.58 4.18
C ARG A 451 9.30 -21.64 3.32
N ALA A 452 8.26 -22.16 2.65
CA ALA A 452 7.38 -21.36 1.82
C ALA A 452 6.60 -20.30 2.62
N LEU A 453 6.16 -20.62 3.84
CA LEU A 453 5.53 -19.67 4.76
C LEU A 453 6.54 -18.62 5.24
N ALA A 454 7.73 -19.03 5.66
CA ALA A 454 8.77 -18.15 6.16
C ALA A 454 9.25 -17.15 5.10
N VAL A 455 9.48 -17.61 3.88
CA VAL A 455 9.89 -16.73 2.77
C VAL A 455 8.77 -15.73 2.41
N GLY A 456 7.51 -16.15 2.45
CA GLY A 456 6.37 -15.25 2.30
C GLY A 456 6.28 -14.21 3.43
N GLY A 457 6.54 -14.61 4.66
CA GLY A 457 6.62 -13.71 5.81
C GLY A 457 7.72 -12.67 5.65
N LEU A 458 8.93 -13.07 5.19
CA LEU A 458 10.03 -12.14 4.91
C LEU A 458 9.72 -11.17 3.76
N LEU A 459 8.99 -11.62 2.72
CA LEU A 459 8.57 -10.73 1.63
C LEU A 459 7.71 -9.59 2.17
N PHE A 460 6.67 -9.91 2.93
CA PHE A 460 5.80 -8.90 3.52
C PHE A 460 6.52 -8.04 4.58
N THR A 461 7.36 -8.64 5.42
CA THR A 461 8.17 -7.91 6.41
C THR A 461 9.14 -6.93 5.74
N GLY A 462 9.90 -7.38 4.74
CA GLY A 462 10.84 -6.53 4.00
C GLY A 462 10.13 -5.40 3.27
N THR A 463 8.94 -5.68 2.72
CA THR A 463 8.08 -4.66 2.11
C THR A 463 7.62 -3.63 3.16
N ALA A 464 7.15 -4.08 4.33
CA ALA A 464 6.75 -3.18 5.42
C ALA A 464 7.92 -2.28 5.87
N VAL A 465 9.11 -2.84 6.06
CA VAL A 465 10.31 -2.07 6.45
C VAL A 465 10.61 -0.96 5.45
N VAL A 466 10.60 -1.27 4.15
CA VAL A 466 10.83 -0.28 3.10
C VAL A 466 9.77 0.82 3.11
N LEU A 467 8.49 0.44 3.21
CA LEU A 467 7.37 1.38 3.17
C LEU A 467 7.24 2.24 4.44
N LEU A 468 7.80 1.80 5.57
CA LEU A 468 7.82 2.56 6.81
C LEU A 468 9.03 3.51 6.89
N LEU A 469 10.23 3.02 6.54
CA LEU A 469 11.45 3.81 6.68
C LEU A 469 11.60 4.89 5.60
N ALA A 470 11.22 4.59 4.36
CA ALA A 470 11.51 5.48 3.25
C ALA A 470 10.73 6.82 3.27
N PRO A 471 9.44 6.88 3.66
CA PRO A 471 8.77 8.18 3.83
C PRO A 471 9.41 9.04 4.92
N ASP A 472 9.86 8.42 6.01
CA ASP A 472 10.43 9.12 7.16
C ASP A 472 11.82 9.74 6.88
N VAL A 473 12.42 9.42 5.73
CA VAL A 473 13.57 10.15 5.19
C VAL A 473 13.22 11.61 4.88
N PHE A 474 11.94 11.89 4.61
CA PHE A 474 11.41 13.23 4.35
C PHE A 474 10.66 13.76 5.57
N GLU A 475 9.54 13.13 5.89
CA GLU A 475 8.69 13.49 7.01
C GLU A 475 7.89 12.30 7.52
N PHE A 476 7.49 12.32 8.78
CA PHE A 476 6.53 11.39 9.33
C PHE A 476 5.10 11.86 9.04
N SER A 477 4.26 10.93 8.59
CA SER A 477 2.82 11.15 8.52
C SER A 477 2.05 9.86 8.81
N TRP A 478 0.99 9.94 9.61
CA TRP A 478 0.12 8.79 9.86
C TRP A 478 -0.47 8.19 8.58
N ARG A 479 -0.65 8.99 7.54
CA ARG A 479 -1.04 8.52 6.21
C ARG A 479 -0.01 7.56 5.60
N TYR A 480 1.29 7.85 5.75
CA TYR A 480 2.35 7.03 5.19
C TYR A 480 2.50 5.68 5.90
N MET A 481 1.88 5.55 7.08
CA MET A 481 1.84 4.30 7.84
C MET A 481 0.73 3.33 7.39
N LEU A 482 -0.25 3.79 6.58
CA LEU A 482 -1.37 2.94 6.15
C LEU A 482 -0.95 1.67 5.38
N PRO A 483 0.06 1.67 4.50
CA PRO A 483 0.52 0.43 3.87
C PRO A 483 0.97 -0.66 4.85
N ALA A 484 1.25 -0.29 6.13
CA ALA A 484 1.52 -1.28 7.17
C ALA A 484 0.29 -2.16 7.48
N THR A 485 -0.93 -1.68 7.27
CA THR A 485 -2.16 -2.45 7.49
C THR A 485 -2.33 -3.60 6.49
N VAL A 486 -1.74 -3.48 5.29
CA VAL A 486 -1.76 -4.52 4.26
C VAL A 486 -0.47 -5.36 4.22
N THR A 487 0.56 -4.99 4.99
CA THR A 487 1.85 -5.69 4.97
C THR A 487 2.20 -6.39 6.27
N LEU A 488 2.10 -5.72 7.42
CA LEU A 488 2.48 -6.31 8.72
C LEU A 488 1.58 -7.48 9.16
N PRO A 489 0.23 -7.41 9.09
CA PRO A 489 -0.61 -8.52 9.49
C PRO A 489 -0.36 -9.80 8.67
N PRO A 490 -0.27 -9.76 7.32
CA PRO A 490 0.14 -10.92 6.54
C PRO A 490 1.53 -11.43 6.90
N ALA A 491 2.51 -10.54 7.13
CA ALA A 491 3.84 -10.93 7.56
C ALA A 491 3.80 -11.74 8.86
N GLY A 492 3.10 -11.20 9.87
CA GLY A 492 2.96 -11.83 11.18
C GLY A 492 2.28 -13.19 11.11
N VAL A 493 1.19 -13.29 10.36
CA VAL A 493 0.44 -14.55 10.19
C VAL A 493 1.28 -15.60 9.48
N LEU A 494 2.03 -15.23 8.43
CA LEU A 494 2.91 -16.16 7.72
C LEU A 494 4.08 -16.62 8.60
N GLY A 495 4.75 -15.70 9.30
CA GLY A 495 5.86 -16.00 10.20
C GLY A 495 5.41 -16.89 11.38
N PHE A 496 4.29 -16.56 12.01
CA PHE A 496 3.70 -17.37 13.07
C PHE A 496 3.30 -18.77 12.58
N SER A 497 2.66 -18.87 11.42
CA SER A 497 2.31 -20.16 10.81
C SER A 497 3.55 -21.00 10.46
N ALA A 498 4.65 -20.34 10.06
CA ALA A 498 5.92 -21.01 9.84
C ALA A 498 6.48 -21.63 11.14
N LEU A 499 6.43 -20.89 12.26
CA LEU A 499 6.83 -21.42 13.58
C LEU A 499 5.98 -22.61 14.02
N LEU A 500 4.67 -22.52 13.91
CA LEU A 500 3.76 -23.61 14.26
C LEU A 500 4.03 -24.87 13.42
N SER A 501 4.47 -24.69 12.17
CA SER A 501 4.79 -25.83 11.29
C SER A 501 6.11 -26.52 11.63
N LEU A 502 7.01 -25.89 12.42
CA LEU A 502 8.23 -26.53 12.92
C LEU A 502 7.95 -27.62 13.97
N GLY A 503 6.93 -27.44 14.80
CA GLY A 503 6.57 -28.36 15.88
C GLY A 503 5.80 -29.60 15.41
N ARG A 504 5.27 -29.60 14.18
CA ARG A 504 4.54 -30.77 13.65
C ARG A 504 5.50 -31.77 13.05
N LYS A 505 5.50 -33.00 13.57
CA LYS A 505 6.27 -34.11 12.99
C LYS A 505 5.84 -34.36 11.55
N ALA A 506 6.80 -34.67 10.68
CA ALA A 506 6.55 -35.06 9.30
C ALA A 506 5.76 -36.37 9.24
N GLY A 507 4.44 -36.32 9.28
CA GLY A 507 3.56 -37.49 9.34
C GLY A 507 2.11 -37.16 9.68
N GLU A 508 1.85 -36.02 10.34
CA GLU A 508 0.49 -35.56 10.60
C GLU A 508 -0.04 -34.77 9.38
N THR A 509 -0.78 -35.49 8.51
CA THR A 509 -1.64 -34.83 7.53
C THR A 509 -2.67 -33.97 8.27
N PRO A 510 -2.93 -32.72 7.89
CA PRO A 510 -4.09 -31.98 8.39
C PRO A 510 -5.33 -32.81 8.04
N ASP A 511 -6.27 -32.93 8.97
CA ASP A 511 -7.54 -33.65 8.87
C ASP A 511 -7.99 -33.79 7.42
N GLY A 512 -7.83 -35.02 6.88
CA GLY A 512 -8.38 -35.37 5.58
C GLY A 512 -9.91 -35.25 5.63
N PRO A 513 -10.58 -35.09 4.51
CA PRO A 513 -12.04 -35.13 4.49
C PRO A 513 -12.50 -36.41 5.17
N ALA A 514 -13.48 -36.29 6.08
CA ALA A 514 -14.08 -37.42 6.81
C ALA A 514 -14.32 -38.58 5.83
N PRO A 515 -14.02 -39.84 6.23
CA PRO A 515 -14.28 -41.02 5.41
C PRO A 515 -15.75 -40.99 5.00
N GLY A 516 -15.99 -41.03 3.69
CA GLY A 516 -17.34 -41.14 3.14
C GLY A 516 -18.06 -42.35 3.75
N PRO A 517 -19.41 -42.32 3.81
CA PRO A 517 -20.16 -43.42 4.40
C PRO A 517 -19.81 -44.73 3.68
N ALA A 518 -19.49 -45.76 4.49
CA ALA A 518 -19.22 -47.10 4.00
C ALA A 518 -20.39 -47.58 3.14
N ALA A 519 -20.08 -48.10 1.95
CA ALA A 519 -21.05 -48.71 1.09
C ALA A 519 -21.69 -49.90 1.83
N PRO A 520 -23.04 -50.14 1.72
CA PRO A 520 -23.67 -51.28 2.32
C PRO A 520 -23.11 -52.57 1.71
N ALA A 521 -22.68 -53.48 2.56
CA ALA A 521 -22.30 -54.84 2.16
C ALA A 521 -23.51 -55.52 1.54
N SER A 522 -23.35 -56.01 0.31
CA SER A 522 -24.28 -56.85 -0.39
C SER A 522 -24.28 -58.28 0.16
#